data_1ae1773c178792b186803d13d8a9043f
#
_entry.id   1ae1773c178792b186803d13d8a9043f
#
_cell.length_a   1.000
_cell.length_b   1.000
_cell.length_c   1.000
_cell.angle_alpha   90.00
_cell.angle_beta   90.00
_cell.angle_gamma   90.00
#
_symmetry.space_group_name_H-M   'P 1'
#
loop_
_entity.id
_entity.type
_entity.pdbx_description
1 polymer ?
#
loop_
_entity_poly.entity_id
_entity_poly.type
_entity_poly.pdbx_seq_one_letter_code
_entity_poly.pdbx_strand_id
1 'polypeptide(L)'
;MAQNDYFVIVYQVLKYLYECLKKGEKPEACYLTASAYNIHENYWQYIILSLITEEYVKGIAVNHTKDGVLLGDLPDAIITPKGISYLFENSLLEKAKKTLNAVKEMVPFV
;
A
#
# COMPACT_ATOMS: atom_id res chain seq x y z
N MET A 1 17.93 8.05 3.60
CA MET A 1 16.75 7.21 3.47
C MET A 1 16.37 6.61 4.80
N ALA A 2 15.15 6.75 5.19
CA ALA A 2 14.70 6.20 6.47
C ALA A 2 14.68 4.68 6.41
N GLN A 3 15.14 4.04 7.49
CA GLN A 3 15.13 2.58 7.56
C GLN A 3 13.73 2.00 7.54
N ASN A 4 12.75 2.79 7.95
CA ASN A 4 11.36 2.35 7.99
C ASN A 4 10.54 2.85 6.81
N ASP A 5 11.22 3.21 5.71
CA ASP A 5 10.58 3.70 4.50
C ASP A 5 9.52 2.71 3.98
N TYR A 6 9.86 1.43 3.98
CA TYR A 6 8.93 0.38 3.57
C TYR A 6 7.63 0.44 4.37
N PHE A 7 7.73 0.56 5.69
CA PHE A 7 6.54 0.55 6.54
C PHE A 7 5.73 1.83 6.41
N VAL A 8 6.38 2.94 6.11
CA VAL A 8 5.66 4.20 5.85
C VAL A 8 4.77 4.04 4.61
N ILE A 9 5.33 3.47 3.55
CA ILE A 9 4.57 3.27 2.31
C ILE A 9 3.45 2.24 2.53
N VAL A 10 3.75 1.13 3.21
CA VAL A 10 2.74 0.12 3.52
C VAL A 10 1.61 0.74 4.32
N TYR A 11 1.93 1.54 5.32
CA TYR A 11 0.90 2.21 6.12
C TYR A 11 0.03 3.09 5.24
N GLN A 12 0.63 3.90 4.38
CA GLN A 12 -0.11 4.80 3.51
C GLN A 12 -1.05 4.03 2.57
N VAL A 13 -0.55 2.97 1.96
CA VAL A 13 -1.35 2.17 1.04
C VAL A 13 -2.52 1.50 1.75
N LEU A 14 -2.24 0.84 2.87
CA LEU A 14 -3.30 0.13 3.60
C LEU A 14 -4.32 1.11 4.18
N LYS A 15 -3.87 2.25 4.68
CA LYS A 15 -4.76 3.26 5.21
C LYS A 15 -5.69 3.80 4.12
N TYR A 16 -5.13 4.07 2.95
CA TYR A 16 -5.93 4.55 1.82
C TYR A 16 -6.98 3.52 1.39
N LEU A 17 -6.57 2.26 1.27
CA LEU A 17 -7.50 1.20 0.87
C LEU A 17 -8.59 1.00 1.92
N TYR A 18 -8.23 1.12 3.18
CA TYR A 18 -9.21 1.00 4.26
C TYR A 18 -10.23 2.12 4.21
N GLU A 19 -9.78 3.35 3.96
CA GLU A 19 -10.68 4.49 3.85
C GLU A 19 -11.63 4.33 2.66
N CYS A 20 -11.12 3.86 1.53
CA CYS A 20 -11.96 3.60 0.37
C CYS A 20 -13.01 2.54 0.66
N LEU A 21 -12.61 1.48 1.36
CA LEU A 21 -13.53 0.42 1.72
C LEU A 21 -14.67 0.96 2.60
N LYS A 22 -14.32 1.77 3.60
CA LYS A 22 -15.32 2.32 4.50
C LYS A 22 -16.31 3.24 3.79
N LYS A 23 -15.83 3.95 2.77
CA LYS A 23 -16.68 4.89 2.03
C LYS A 23 -17.43 4.21 0.88
N GLY A 24 -17.13 2.97 0.61
CA GLY A 24 -17.74 2.25 -0.52
C GLY A 24 -17.27 2.77 -1.86
N GLU A 25 -16.06 3.32 -1.94
CA GLU A 25 -15.49 3.88 -3.15
C GLU A 25 -14.35 3.03 -3.65
N LYS A 26 -14.12 3.04 -4.97
CA LYS A 26 -12.94 2.39 -5.54
C LYS A 26 -11.72 3.29 -5.36
N PRO A 27 -10.55 2.70 -5.10
CA PRO A 27 -9.32 3.49 -5.06
C PRO A 27 -9.05 4.15 -6.41
N GLU A 28 -8.43 5.32 -6.37
CA GLU A 28 -8.03 6.01 -7.59
C GLU A 28 -6.63 5.59 -7.99
N ALA A 29 -6.45 5.31 -9.27
CA ALA A 29 -5.17 4.81 -9.78
C ALA A 29 -4.03 5.76 -9.47
N CYS A 30 -4.27 7.07 -9.44
CA CYS A 30 -3.21 8.05 -9.22
C CYS A 30 -2.59 7.96 -7.83
N TYR A 31 -3.26 7.35 -6.87
CA TYR A 31 -2.72 7.16 -5.53
C TYR A 31 -2.06 5.79 -5.36
N LEU A 32 -2.07 4.97 -6.40
CA LEU A 32 -1.52 3.62 -6.35
C LEU A 32 -0.43 3.44 -7.41
N THR A 33 0.53 4.35 -7.40
CA THR A 33 1.65 4.33 -8.34
C THR A 33 2.95 4.58 -7.59
N ALA A 34 4.05 4.17 -8.19
CA ALA A 34 5.37 4.42 -7.62
C ALA A 34 5.64 5.91 -7.49
N SER A 35 5.22 6.69 -8.48
CA SER A 35 5.46 8.13 -8.46
C SER A 35 4.67 8.85 -7.38
N ALA A 36 3.52 8.31 -6.98
CA ALA A 36 2.75 8.90 -5.89
C ALA A 36 3.53 8.87 -4.57
N TYR A 37 4.42 7.90 -4.42
CA TYR A 37 5.22 7.75 -3.20
C TYR A 37 6.69 8.07 -3.44
N ASN A 38 7.00 8.54 -4.65
CA ASN A 38 8.35 8.98 -5.01
C ASN A 38 9.38 7.87 -4.82
N ILE A 39 9.07 6.68 -5.32
CA ILE A 39 9.95 5.51 -5.24
C ILE A 39 10.08 4.89 -6.62
N HIS A 40 11.08 4.01 -6.76
CA HIS A 40 11.31 3.30 -7.99
C HIS A 40 10.19 2.30 -8.27
N GLU A 41 9.88 2.10 -9.53
CA GLU A 41 8.83 1.20 -9.96
C GLU A 41 9.05 -0.23 -9.46
N ASN A 42 10.28 -0.71 -9.46
CA ASN A 42 10.60 -2.06 -8.98
C ASN A 42 10.36 -2.20 -7.48
N TYR A 43 10.65 -1.16 -6.72
CA TYR A 43 10.41 -1.17 -5.29
C TYR A 43 8.90 -1.17 -5.01
N TRP A 44 8.15 -0.35 -5.74
CA TRP A 44 6.69 -0.31 -5.65
C TRP A 44 6.10 -1.69 -5.92
N GLN A 45 6.55 -2.35 -7.00
CA GLN A 45 6.07 -3.67 -7.34
C GLN A 45 6.37 -4.68 -6.22
N TYR A 46 7.56 -4.59 -5.64
CA TYR A 46 7.94 -5.45 -4.52
C TYR A 46 6.99 -5.27 -3.34
N ILE A 47 6.67 -4.02 -3.01
CA ILE A 47 5.78 -3.72 -1.89
C ILE A 47 4.38 -4.29 -2.15
N ILE A 48 3.84 -4.03 -3.34
CA ILE A 48 2.50 -4.52 -3.66
C ILE A 48 2.46 -6.04 -3.65
N LEU A 49 3.47 -6.69 -4.22
CA LEU A 49 3.53 -8.16 -4.22
C LEU A 49 3.60 -8.70 -2.79
N SER A 50 4.36 -8.06 -1.92
CA SER A 50 4.44 -8.53 -0.54
C SER A 50 3.09 -8.41 0.18
N LEU A 51 2.34 -7.33 -0.09
CA LEU A 51 1.02 -7.18 0.51
C LEU A 51 0.05 -8.25 0.01
N ILE A 52 0.13 -8.61 -1.26
CA ILE A 52 -0.70 -9.68 -1.83
C ILE A 52 -0.30 -11.03 -1.26
N THR A 53 0.99 -11.30 -1.21
CA THR A 53 1.53 -12.58 -0.73
C THR A 53 1.15 -12.82 0.75
N GLU A 54 1.20 -11.77 1.56
CA GLU A 54 0.82 -11.87 2.96
C GLU A 54 -0.69 -11.82 3.17
N GLU A 55 -1.44 -11.66 2.09
CA GLU A 55 -2.90 -11.63 2.13
C GLU A 55 -3.45 -10.42 2.87
N TYR A 56 -2.73 -9.32 2.88
CA TYR A 56 -3.24 -8.08 3.44
C TYR A 56 -4.12 -7.34 2.44
N VAL A 57 -3.95 -7.63 1.15
CA VAL A 57 -4.69 -7.01 0.06
C VAL A 57 -5.12 -8.10 -0.92
N LYS A 58 -6.32 -7.96 -1.48
CA LYS A 58 -6.83 -8.90 -2.48
C LYS A 58 -7.42 -8.12 -3.65
N GLY A 59 -7.85 -8.84 -4.68
CA GLY A 59 -8.54 -8.24 -5.83
C GLY A 59 -7.61 -7.87 -6.97
N ILE A 60 -6.30 -7.96 -6.79
CA ILE A 60 -5.34 -7.66 -7.84
C ILE A 60 -4.85 -8.96 -8.47
N ALA A 61 -5.01 -9.08 -9.78
CA ALA A 61 -4.48 -10.25 -10.50
C ALA A 61 -2.96 -10.19 -10.55
N VAL A 62 -2.32 -11.35 -10.40
CA VAL A 62 -0.86 -11.45 -10.47
C VAL A 62 -0.53 -12.48 -11.54
N ASN A 63 0.19 -12.06 -12.57
CA ASN A 63 0.59 -12.94 -13.68
C ASN A 63 2.10 -13.02 -13.72
N HIS A 64 2.61 -14.25 -13.66
CA HIS A 64 4.05 -14.51 -13.75
C HIS A 64 4.43 -14.74 -15.20
N THR A 65 5.40 -13.98 -15.68
CA THR A 65 5.89 -14.08 -17.05
C THR A 65 7.38 -14.38 -17.03
N LYS A 66 7.96 -14.65 -18.23
CA LYS A 66 9.39 -14.86 -18.33
C LYS A 66 10.19 -13.64 -17.91
N ASP A 67 9.63 -12.45 -18.12
CA ASP A 67 10.34 -11.22 -17.87
C ASP A 67 10.03 -10.63 -16.49
N GLY A 68 9.24 -11.33 -15.69
CA GLY A 68 8.92 -10.88 -14.36
C GLY A 68 7.46 -11.09 -14.02
N VAL A 69 6.89 -10.15 -13.26
CA VAL A 69 5.54 -10.25 -12.77
C VAL A 69 4.72 -9.06 -13.30
N LEU A 70 3.53 -9.36 -13.80
CA LEU A 70 2.58 -8.34 -14.21
C LEU A 70 1.45 -8.28 -13.19
N LEU A 71 1.17 -7.09 -12.69
CA LEU A 71 0.07 -6.85 -11.78
C LEU A 71 -1.14 -6.38 -12.57
N GLY A 72 -2.33 -6.81 -12.15
CA GLY A 72 -3.58 -6.33 -12.72
C GLY A 72 -3.87 -4.91 -12.26
N ASP A 73 -5.13 -4.52 -12.41
CA ASP A 73 -5.55 -3.15 -12.10
C ASP A 73 -5.53 -2.92 -10.60
N LEU A 74 -4.66 -2.01 -10.15
CA LEU A 74 -4.53 -1.69 -8.73
C LEU A 74 -5.79 -1.08 -8.13
N PRO A 75 -6.62 -0.31 -8.87
CA PRO A 75 -7.89 0.16 -8.30
C PRO A 75 -8.88 -0.93 -7.92
N ASP A 76 -8.63 -2.18 -8.31
CA ASP A 76 -9.43 -3.30 -7.86
C ASP A 76 -9.00 -3.81 -6.48
N ALA A 77 -7.95 -3.24 -5.91
CA ALA A 77 -7.41 -3.67 -4.63
C ALA A 77 -8.38 -3.43 -3.49
N ILE A 78 -8.50 -4.41 -2.61
CA ILE A 78 -9.34 -4.32 -1.42
C ILE A 78 -8.51 -4.82 -0.24
N ILE A 79 -8.50 -4.05 0.85
CA ILE A 79 -7.82 -4.50 2.06
C ILE A 79 -8.60 -5.66 2.67
N THR A 80 -7.90 -6.66 3.19
CA THR A 80 -8.52 -7.82 3.82
C THR A 80 -8.66 -7.58 5.31
N PRO A 81 -9.46 -8.41 6.02
CA PRO A 81 -9.50 -8.34 7.49
C PRO A 81 -8.11 -8.51 8.11
N LYS A 82 -7.28 -9.36 7.51
CA LYS A 82 -5.91 -9.55 7.96
C LYS A 82 -5.11 -8.26 7.77
N GLY A 83 -5.32 -7.57 6.65
CA GLY A 83 -4.68 -6.29 6.39
C GLY A 83 -5.12 -5.20 7.36
N ILE A 84 -6.41 -5.19 7.70
CA ILE A 84 -6.94 -4.23 8.67
C ILE A 84 -6.29 -4.46 10.03
N SER A 85 -6.21 -5.72 10.45
CA SER A 85 -5.57 -6.07 11.71
C SER A 85 -4.10 -5.64 11.71
N TYR A 86 -3.40 -5.92 10.62
CA TYR A 86 -2.00 -5.51 10.48
C TYR A 86 -1.84 -3.99 10.58
N LEU A 87 -2.75 -3.26 9.94
CA LEU A 87 -2.71 -1.80 9.94
C LEU A 87 -2.80 -1.21 11.35
N PHE A 88 -3.65 -1.78 12.19
CA PHE A 88 -3.90 -1.22 13.50
C PHE A 88 -3.12 -1.86 14.65
N GLU A 89 -2.58 -3.05 14.44
CA GLU A 89 -1.94 -3.80 15.53
C GLU A 89 -0.44 -3.94 15.39
N ASN A 90 0.12 -3.64 14.23
CA ASN A 90 1.55 -3.83 14.02
C ASN A 90 2.33 -2.62 14.55
N SER A 91 3.32 -2.87 15.41
CA SER A 91 4.08 -1.80 16.04
C SER A 91 4.92 -1.01 15.05
N LEU A 92 5.36 -1.65 13.95
CA LEU A 92 6.13 -0.94 12.93
C LEU A 92 5.25 0.03 12.15
N LEU A 93 3.99 -0.33 11.93
CA LEU A 93 3.05 0.58 11.27
C LEU A 93 2.64 1.72 12.20
N GLU A 94 2.58 1.45 13.49
CA GLU A 94 2.35 2.49 14.48
C GLU A 94 3.45 3.56 14.41
N LYS A 95 4.70 3.13 14.32
CA LYS A 95 5.82 4.05 14.17
C LYS A 95 5.74 4.80 12.84
N ALA A 96 5.34 4.12 11.77
CA ALA A 96 5.20 4.77 10.46
C ALA A 96 4.14 5.86 10.51
N LYS A 97 3.04 5.61 11.20
CA LYS A 97 2.00 6.61 11.37
C LYS A 97 2.53 7.85 12.08
N LYS A 98 3.32 7.67 13.12
CA LYS A 98 3.92 8.78 13.85
C LYS A 98 4.88 9.56 12.97
N THR A 99 5.67 8.88 12.15
CA THR A 99 6.58 9.51 11.23
C THR A 99 5.83 10.39 10.23
N LEU A 100 4.73 9.87 9.68
CA LEU A 100 3.92 10.63 8.73
C LEU A 100 3.29 11.84 9.37
N ASN A 101 2.81 11.71 10.60
CA ASN A 101 2.21 12.85 11.29
C ASN A 101 3.22 13.97 11.51
N ALA A 102 4.50 13.63 11.65
CA ALA A 102 5.54 14.62 11.79
C ALA A 102 5.89 15.29 10.46
N VAL A 103 5.83 14.54 9.35
CA VAL A 103 6.20 15.05 8.03
C VAL A 103 5.03 15.73 7.32
N LYS A 104 3.90 15.07 7.26
CA LYS A 104 2.62 15.57 6.73
C LYS A 104 2.53 15.82 5.23
N GLU A 105 3.60 15.76 4.49
CA GLU A 105 3.59 16.20 3.10
C GLU A 105 3.52 15.08 2.09
N MET A 106 3.54 13.83 2.54
CA MET A 106 3.63 12.70 1.63
C MET A 106 2.32 12.01 1.36
N VAL A 107 1.27 12.39 2.07
CA VAL A 107 0.00 11.66 1.99
C VAL A 107 -1.07 12.59 1.42
N PRO A 108 -1.40 12.44 0.13
CA PRO A 108 -2.34 13.37 -0.50
C PRO A 108 -3.77 13.24 -0.01
N PHE A 109 -4.09 12.15 0.65
CA PHE A 109 -5.47 11.90 1.10
C PHE A 109 -5.67 12.10 2.61
N VAL A 110 -4.68 12.63 3.27
CA VAL A 110 -4.75 12.85 4.73
C VAL A 110 -5.04 14.31 5.05
#